data_b39bad1b763b453ed686e0823efcb63f
#
_entry.id   b39bad1b763b453ed686e0823efcb63f
#
_cell.length_a   1.000
_cell.length_b   1.000
_cell.length_c   1.000
_cell.angle_alpha   90.00
_cell.angle_beta   90.00
_cell.angle_gamma   90.00
#
_symmetry.space_group_name_H-M   'P 1'
#
loop_
_entity.id
_entity.type
_entity.pdbx_description
1 polymer ?
#
loop_
_entity_poly.entity_id
_entity_poly.type
_entity_poly.pdbx_seq_one_letter_code
_entity_poly.pdbx_strand_id
1 'polypeptide(L)'
;MTGDDGEVDALLARLRGGDPTAAAELFAHHRDRLRRMVRLRLDRRLQGRLDPSDVLQEAFLDISRRAVDYATNPTLPAFLWLRLLTGQKLLELHRRHLGTQMRDAGQEVSLYRGALP
;
A
#
# COMPACT_ATOMS: atom_id res chain seq x y z
N MET A 1 -10.99 -6.09 22.74
CA MET A 1 -10.73 -4.95 22.12
C MET A 1 -9.59 -4.20 22.65
N THR A 2 -9.50 -4.17 23.91
CA THR A 2 -8.51 -3.41 24.61
C THR A 2 -7.08 -3.92 24.40
N GLY A 3 -6.89 -5.22 24.13
CA GLY A 3 -5.56 -5.79 23.91
C GLY A 3 -4.87 -5.23 22.68
N ASP A 4 -5.62 -5.11 21.58
CA ASP A 4 -5.08 -4.56 20.34
C ASP A 4 -4.71 -3.08 20.48
N ASP A 5 -5.56 -2.32 21.15
CA ASP A 5 -5.31 -0.89 21.37
C ASP A 5 -4.07 -0.69 22.23
N GLY A 6 -3.92 -1.51 23.27
CA GLY A 6 -2.76 -1.45 24.14
C GLY A 6 -1.47 -1.79 23.42
N GLU A 7 -1.48 -2.80 22.58
CA GLU A 7 -0.32 -3.19 21.78
C GLU A 7 0.04 -2.11 20.77
N VAL A 8 -0.96 -1.53 20.11
CA VAL A 8 -0.74 -0.48 19.15
C VAL A 8 -0.17 0.76 19.85
N ASP A 9 -0.72 1.14 20.99
CA ASP A 9 -0.19 2.28 21.75
C ASP A 9 1.25 2.06 22.15
N ALA A 10 1.60 0.85 22.57
CA ALA A 10 2.98 0.53 22.93
C ALA A 10 3.90 0.63 21.70
N LEU A 11 3.46 0.18 20.55
CA LEU A 11 4.23 0.29 19.32
C LEU A 11 4.42 1.73 18.88
N LEU A 12 3.38 2.55 19.01
CA LEU A 12 3.49 3.99 18.71
C LEU A 12 4.48 4.69 19.66
N ALA A 13 4.46 4.31 20.92
CA ALA A 13 5.41 4.85 21.88
C ALA A 13 6.85 4.48 21.51
N ARG A 14 7.06 3.24 21.09
CA ARG A 14 8.38 2.78 20.63
C ARG A 14 8.82 3.53 19.36
N LEU A 15 7.89 3.80 18.45
CA LEU A 15 8.20 4.61 17.27
C LEU A 15 8.66 6.01 17.63
N ARG A 16 7.95 6.65 18.57
CA ARG A 16 8.34 7.97 19.05
C ARG A 16 9.72 7.97 19.70
N GLY A 17 10.08 6.85 20.32
CA GLY A 17 11.38 6.66 20.93
C GLY A 17 12.49 6.30 19.96
N GLY A 18 12.17 6.15 18.69
CA GLY A 18 13.17 5.85 17.66
C GLY A 18 13.50 4.38 17.50
N ASP A 19 12.63 3.47 17.96
CA ASP A 19 12.84 2.04 17.80
C ASP A 19 12.68 1.66 16.33
N PRO A 20 13.74 1.20 15.63
CA PRO A 20 13.66 0.93 14.20
C PRO A 20 12.81 -0.29 13.85
N THR A 21 12.50 -1.15 14.81
CA THR A 21 11.72 -2.37 14.55
C THR A 21 10.23 -2.17 14.77
N ALA A 22 9.82 -1.06 15.38
CA ALA A 22 8.42 -0.85 15.75
C ALA A 22 7.52 -0.70 14.54
N ALA A 23 7.99 -0.08 13.46
CA ALA A 23 7.20 0.07 12.24
C ALA A 23 6.89 -1.29 11.62
N ALA A 24 7.86 -2.19 11.58
CA ALA A 24 7.65 -3.54 11.04
C ALA A 24 6.66 -4.33 11.90
N GLU A 25 6.75 -4.19 13.22
CA GLU A 25 5.83 -4.87 14.13
C GLU A 25 4.41 -4.32 14.00
N LEU A 26 4.27 -3.01 13.87
CA LEU A 26 2.97 -2.38 13.67
C LEU A 26 2.35 -2.87 12.37
N PHE A 27 3.13 -2.90 11.29
CA PHE A 27 2.67 -3.38 10.00
C PHE A 27 2.27 -4.84 10.08
N ALA A 28 3.11 -5.67 10.69
CA ALA A 28 2.84 -7.11 10.84
C ALA A 28 1.56 -7.37 11.61
N HIS A 29 1.26 -6.55 12.61
CA HIS A 29 0.04 -6.66 13.42
C HIS A 29 -1.22 -6.52 12.57
N HIS A 30 -1.15 -5.74 11.48
CA HIS A 30 -2.30 -5.46 10.62
C HIS A 30 -2.18 -6.08 9.22
N ARG A 31 -1.11 -6.84 8.98
CA ARG A 31 -0.77 -7.32 7.64
C ARG A 31 -1.89 -8.11 6.97
N ASP A 32 -2.51 -9.02 7.69
CA ASP A 32 -3.55 -9.89 7.10
C ASP A 32 -4.76 -9.07 6.65
N ARG A 33 -5.16 -8.10 7.45
CA ARG A 33 -6.28 -7.22 7.10
C ARG A 33 -5.94 -6.34 5.90
N LEU A 34 -4.72 -5.82 5.86
CA LEU A 34 -4.25 -5.00 4.75
C LEU A 34 -4.17 -5.83 3.47
N ARG A 35 -3.66 -7.05 3.57
CA ARG A 35 -3.57 -7.95 2.43
C ARG A 35 -4.94 -8.26 1.86
N ARG A 36 -5.91 -8.51 2.73
CA ARG A 36 -7.30 -8.77 2.31
C ARG A 36 -7.87 -7.56 1.58
N MET A 37 -7.65 -6.37 2.11
CA MET A 37 -8.11 -5.14 1.48
C MET A 37 -7.51 -4.99 0.08
N VAL A 38 -6.20 -5.20 -0.05
CA VAL A 38 -5.52 -5.10 -1.35
C VAL A 38 -6.08 -6.14 -2.32
N ARG A 39 -6.24 -7.39 -1.86
CA ARG A 39 -6.75 -8.46 -2.71
C ARG A 39 -8.13 -8.12 -3.27
N LEU A 40 -8.99 -7.54 -2.45
CA LEU A 40 -10.36 -7.20 -2.86
C LEU A 40 -10.40 -6.02 -3.81
N ARG A 41 -9.40 -5.16 -3.80
CA ARG A 41 -9.37 -3.92 -4.59
C ARG A 41 -8.41 -3.97 -5.76
N LEU A 42 -7.62 -5.04 -5.87
CA LEU A 42 -6.69 -5.18 -6.97
C LEU A 42 -7.44 -5.32 -8.28
N ASP A 43 -7.09 -4.47 -9.25
CA ASP A 43 -7.73 -4.49 -10.56
C ASP A 43 -7.51 -5.84 -11.24
N ARG A 44 -8.57 -6.37 -11.81
CA ARG A 44 -8.52 -7.68 -12.47
C ARG A 44 -7.49 -7.74 -13.59
N ARG A 45 -7.29 -6.64 -14.27
CA ARG A 45 -6.34 -6.56 -15.39
C ARG A 45 -4.90 -6.74 -14.93
N LEU A 46 -4.64 -6.53 -13.64
CA LEU A 46 -3.30 -6.65 -13.07
C LEU A 46 -3.08 -7.95 -12.31
N GLN A 47 -4.12 -8.76 -12.16
CA GLN A 47 -3.96 -10.07 -11.53
C GLN A 47 -3.02 -10.92 -12.37
N GLY A 48 -2.04 -11.54 -11.71
CA GLY A 48 -0.98 -12.26 -12.40
C GLY A 48 0.27 -11.44 -12.69
N ARG A 49 0.16 -10.11 -12.69
CA ARG A 49 1.32 -9.22 -12.85
C ARG A 49 1.69 -8.57 -11.53
N LEU A 50 0.72 -8.33 -10.68
CA LEU A 50 0.91 -7.65 -9.41
C LEU A 50 0.26 -8.48 -8.31
N ASP A 51 1.08 -8.97 -7.41
CA ASP A 51 0.62 -9.75 -6.27
C ASP A 51 0.31 -8.81 -5.10
N PRO A 52 -0.72 -9.09 -4.29
CA PRO A 52 -0.97 -8.31 -3.08
C PRO A 52 0.27 -8.14 -2.20
N SER A 53 1.13 -9.15 -2.13
CA SER A 53 2.37 -9.07 -1.36
C SER A 53 3.32 -8.00 -1.89
N ASP A 54 3.36 -7.80 -3.20
CA ASP A 54 4.19 -6.76 -3.82
C ASP A 54 3.70 -5.37 -3.41
N VAL A 55 2.38 -5.19 -3.39
CA VAL A 55 1.77 -3.93 -2.94
C VAL A 55 2.13 -3.66 -1.49
N LEU A 56 2.01 -4.68 -0.64
CA LEU A 56 2.33 -4.55 0.78
C LEU A 56 3.79 -4.20 1.01
N GLN A 57 4.71 -4.82 0.26
CA GLN A 57 6.12 -4.50 0.38
C GLN A 57 6.41 -3.04 0.05
N GLU A 58 5.85 -2.54 -1.05
CA GLU A 58 6.07 -1.15 -1.42
C GLU A 58 5.38 -0.19 -0.46
N ALA A 59 4.17 -0.54 0.00
CA ALA A 59 3.48 0.26 1.00
C ALA A 59 4.29 0.35 2.29
N PHE A 60 4.91 -0.75 2.70
CA PHE A 60 5.71 -0.77 3.92
C PHE A 60 6.88 0.21 3.86
N LEU A 61 7.49 0.39 2.70
CA LEU A 61 8.57 1.37 2.55
C LEU A 61 8.07 2.79 2.86
N ASP A 62 6.91 3.16 2.33
CA ASP A 62 6.32 4.47 2.63
C ASP A 62 5.92 4.59 4.10
N ILE A 63 5.33 3.53 4.63
CA ILE A 63 4.93 3.48 6.04
C ILE A 63 6.15 3.67 6.94
N SER A 64 7.25 2.98 6.66
CA SER A 64 8.48 3.09 7.44
C SER A 64 9.01 4.51 7.48
N ARG A 65 8.97 5.19 6.34
CA ARG A 65 9.48 6.55 6.24
C ARG A 65 8.66 7.55 7.02
N ARG A 66 7.36 7.29 7.18
CA ARG A 66 6.41 8.22 7.79
C ARG A 66 6.00 7.82 9.20
N ALA A 67 6.46 6.67 9.67
CA ALA A 67 5.96 6.09 10.91
C ALA A 67 6.24 6.97 12.14
N VAL A 68 7.43 7.55 12.23
CA VAL A 68 7.78 8.40 13.36
C VAL A 68 6.92 9.67 13.38
N ASP A 69 6.75 10.30 12.23
CA ASP A 69 5.91 11.50 12.12
C ASP A 69 4.47 11.20 12.50
N TYR A 70 3.95 10.07 12.00
CA TYR A 70 2.60 9.65 12.36
C TYR A 70 2.49 9.41 13.88
N ALA A 71 3.44 8.70 14.46
CA ALA A 71 3.41 8.37 15.88
C ALA A 71 3.52 9.59 16.77
N THR A 72 4.23 10.62 16.29
CA THR A 72 4.41 11.86 17.02
C THR A 72 3.10 12.66 17.11
N ASN A 73 2.30 12.62 16.04
CA ASN A 73 1.03 13.32 16.00
C ASN A 73 -0.01 12.46 15.25
N PRO A 74 -0.52 11.40 15.87
CA PRO A 74 -1.44 10.50 15.20
C PRO A 74 -2.80 11.17 14.96
N THR A 75 -3.14 11.36 13.70
CA THR A 75 -4.39 11.99 13.29
C THR A 75 -5.50 10.97 13.02
N LEU A 76 -5.13 9.72 12.81
CA LEU A 76 -6.05 8.62 12.55
C LEU A 76 -5.66 7.44 13.43
N PRO A 77 -6.61 6.55 13.75
CA PRO A 77 -6.25 5.25 14.34
C PRO A 77 -5.23 4.53 13.46
N ALA A 78 -4.32 3.80 14.08
CA ALA A 78 -3.19 3.20 13.38
C ALA A 78 -3.61 2.36 12.17
N PHE A 79 -4.62 1.51 12.32
CA PHE A 79 -5.05 0.69 11.19
C PHE A 79 -5.55 1.53 10.02
N LEU A 80 -6.30 2.60 10.31
CA LEU A 80 -6.82 3.47 9.24
C LEU A 80 -5.68 4.21 8.54
N TRP A 81 -4.66 4.60 9.28
CA TRP A 81 -3.47 5.22 8.69
C TRP A 81 -2.74 4.25 7.77
N LEU A 82 -2.50 3.02 8.25
CA LEU A 82 -1.86 1.99 7.43
C LEU A 82 -2.68 1.67 6.19
N ARG A 83 -3.99 1.58 6.35
CA ARG A 83 -4.91 1.33 5.22
C ARG A 83 -4.86 2.45 4.21
N LEU A 84 -4.81 3.69 4.68
CA LEU A 84 -4.72 4.85 3.79
C LEU A 84 -3.45 4.80 2.95
N LEU A 85 -2.30 4.59 3.57
CA LEU A 85 -1.03 4.52 2.85
C LEU A 85 -0.96 3.32 1.91
N THR A 86 -1.47 2.19 2.35
CA THR A 86 -1.52 0.99 1.50
C THR A 86 -2.43 1.22 0.29
N GLY A 87 -3.59 1.85 0.51
CA GLY A 87 -4.51 2.19 -0.57
C GLY A 87 -3.92 3.19 -1.56
N GLN A 88 -3.19 4.18 -1.07
CA GLN A 88 -2.49 5.14 -1.92
C GLN A 88 -1.45 4.43 -2.79
N LYS A 89 -0.70 3.53 -2.20
CA LYS A 89 0.28 2.75 -2.96
C LYS A 89 -0.39 1.87 -4.01
N LEU A 90 -1.49 1.24 -3.67
CA LEU A 90 -2.24 0.43 -4.63
C LEU A 90 -2.70 1.26 -5.83
N LEU A 91 -3.23 2.46 -5.58
CA LEU A 91 -3.63 3.36 -6.67
C LEU A 91 -2.44 3.80 -7.51
N GLU A 92 -1.32 4.09 -6.88
CA GLU A 92 -0.10 4.45 -7.59
C GLU A 92 0.36 3.31 -8.52
N LEU A 93 0.36 2.09 -8.00
CA LEU A 93 0.75 0.92 -8.78
C LEU A 93 -0.25 0.63 -9.90
N HIS A 94 -1.54 0.82 -9.63
CA HIS A 94 -2.57 0.71 -10.68
C HIS A 94 -2.28 1.69 -11.82
N ARG A 95 -2.05 2.95 -11.49
CA ARG A 95 -1.76 3.96 -12.52
C ARG A 95 -0.50 3.61 -13.30
N ARG A 96 0.55 3.16 -12.61
CA ARG A 96 1.82 2.81 -13.25
C ARG A 96 1.65 1.64 -14.22
N HIS A 97 1.04 0.55 -13.74
CA HIS A 97 0.91 -0.67 -14.54
C HIS A 97 -0.15 -0.55 -15.63
N LEU A 98 -1.31 0.02 -15.32
CA LEU A 98 -2.36 0.22 -16.31
C LEU A 98 -1.97 1.28 -17.33
N GLY A 99 -1.25 2.31 -16.89
CA GLY A 99 -0.73 3.32 -17.80
C GLY A 99 0.23 2.71 -18.82
N THR A 100 1.09 1.80 -18.39
CA THR A 100 1.98 1.07 -19.30
C THR A 100 1.20 0.22 -20.26
N GLN A 101 0.22 -0.54 -19.78
CA GLN A 101 -0.63 -1.36 -20.63
C GLN A 101 -1.41 -0.53 -21.64
N MET A 102 -1.94 0.60 -21.21
CA MET A 102 -2.69 1.48 -22.09
C MET A 102 -1.80 2.12 -23.13
N ARG A 103 -0.56 2.44 -22.80
CA ARG A 103 0.41 2.93 -23.78
C ARG A 103 0.74 1.87 -24.82
N ASP A 104 0.95 0.63 -24.38
CA ASP A 104 1.21 -0.48 -25.29
C ASP A 104 -0.01 -0.72 -26.21
N ALA A 105 -1.21 -0.73 -25.64
CA ALA A 105 -2.42 -0.85 -26.43
C ALA A 105 -2.62 0.33 -27.37
N GLY A 106 -2.26 1.54 -26.91
CA GLY A 106 -2.31 2.74 -27.73
C GLY A 106 -1.37 2.65 -28.92
N GLN A 107 -0.18 2.11 -28.72
CA GLN A 107 0.77 1.88 -29.80
C GLN A 107 0.24 0.87 -30.81
N GLU A 108 -0.37 -0.22 -30.34
CA GLU A 108 -0.98 -1.19 -31.21
C GLU A 108 -2.12 -0.57 -32.03
N VAL A 109 -2.98 0.20 -31.38
CA VAL A 109 -4.07 0.90 -32.06
C VAL A 109 -3.52 1.87 -33.08
N SER A 110 -2.43 2.59 -32.75
CA SER A 110 -1.78 3.50 -33.69
C SER A 110 -1.28 2.76 -34.93
N LEU A 111 -0.69 1.59 -34.73
CA LEU A 111 -0.24 0.76 -35.86
C LEU A 111 -1.43 0.36 -36.74
N TYR A 112 -2.51 -0.05 -36.11
CA TYR A 112 -3.73 -0.39 -36.84
C TYR A 112 -4.32 0.82 -37.57
N ARG A 113 -4.33 1.97 -36.91
CA ARG A 113 -4.83 3.19 -37.53
C ARG A 113 -3.98 3.61 -38.72
N GLY A 114 -2.67 3.38 -38.64
CA GLY A 114 -1.78 3.61 -39.75
C GLY A 114 -2.07 2.70 -40.94
N ALA A 115 -2.65 1.53 -40.69
CA ALA A 115 -3.02 0.57 -41.73
C ALA A 115 -4.45 0.76 -42.23
N LEU A 116 -5.27 1.49 -41.50
CA LEU A 116 -6.66 1.75 -41.90
C LEU A 116 -6.73 2.95 -42.84
N PRO A 117 -7.54 2.87 -43.87
CA PRO A 117 -7.72 4.00 -44.80
C PRO A 117 -8.38 5.19 -44.16
#